data_9c19ffd88d6bb1b62b1f96cf94fa21ae
#
_entry.id   9c19ffd88d6bb1b62b1f96cf94fa21ae
#
_cell.length_a   1.000
_cell.length_b   1.000
_cell.length_c   1.000
_cell.angle_alpha   90.00
_cell.angle_beta   90.00
_cell.angle_gamma   90.00
#
_symmetry.space_group_name_H-M   'P 1'
#
loop_
_entity.id
_entity.type
_entity.pdbx_description
1 polymer ?
#
loop_
_entity_poly.entity_id
_entity_poly.type
_entity_poly.pdbx_seq_one_letter_code
_entity_poly.pdbx_strand_id
1 'polypeptide(L)'
;MTDGAEACPGASKVKSKKAKVKSELSMKENDLKDRLFQFAIGVLKMLGNLKVAKETDVIKYQLSKSATSSGANYEESQAAVSKADFINKVGISLKEMRESNYWLRIIKELFPKTENIVYLVGESEELGKILASILIKSRN
;
A
#
# COMPACT_ATOMS: atom_id res chain seq x y z
N MET A 1 -3.43 -20.10 2.48
CA MET A 1 -3.83 -19.73 2.69
C MET A 1 -4.00 -19.47 3.12
N THR A 2 -3.55 -19.25 2.79
CA THR A 2 -3.93 -18.81 3.06
C THR A 2 -3.99 -18.23 3.53
N ASP A 3 -3.69 -18.37 3.41
CA ASP A 3 -3.96 -17.65 3.73
C ASP A 3 -4.01 -16.91 3.88
N GLY A 4 -3.73 -16.96 3.65
CA GLY A 4 -4.18 -16.21 3.56
C GLY A 4 -4.35 -15.55 3.69
N ALA A 5 -4.47 -15.68 3.35
CA ALA A 5 -5.03 -15.05 3.32
C ALA A 5 -5.33 -14.55 3.84
N GLU A 6 -5.37 -14.97 3.91
CA GLU A 6 -5.85 -14.37 4.21
C GLU A 6 -5.87 -13.55 4.63
N ALA A 7 -5.53 -13.53 4.63
CA ALA A 7 -5.62 -12.68 4.94
C ALA A 7 -5.78 -11.82 5.07
N CYS A 8 -6.04 -12.55 4.65
CA CYS A 8 -6.43 -11.41 4.60
C CYS A 8 -6.46 -10.59 5.67
N PRO A 9 -5.99 -9.96 5.64
CA PRO A 9 -5.91 -8.98 6.65
C PRO A 9 -7.22 -8.67 7.33
N GLY A 10 -8.25 -9.22 6.82
CA GLY A 10 -9.53 -9.02 7.45
C GLY A 10 -9.58 -9.49 8.88
N ALA A 11 -8.81 -10.52 9.17
CA ALA A 11 -8.81 -11.09 10.52
C ALA A 11 -8.38 -10.08 11.57
N SER A 12 -7.43 -9.21 11.24
CA SER A 12 -6.93 -8.24 12.20
C SER A 12 -7.96 -7.18 12.58
N LYS A 13 -9.08 -7.18 11.90
CA LYS A 13 -10.13 -6.20 12.15
C LYS A 13 -11.05 -6.57 13.28
N VAL A 14 -10.93 -7.79 13.78
CA VAL A 14 -11.79 -8.25 14.84
C VAL A 14 -11.29 -7.73 16.16
N LYS A 15 -11.67 -6.52 16.48
CA LYS A 15 -11.31 -5.88 17.74
C LYS A 15 -12.55 -5.27 18.32
N SER A 16 -12.59 -5.15 19.64
CA SER A 16 -13.74 -4.53 20.28
C SER A 16 -13.81 -3.06 19.86
N LYS A 17 -15.01 -2.53 19.82
CA LYS A 17 -15.20 -1.14 19.43
C LYS A 17 -14.51 -0.18 20.38
N LYS A 18 -14.46 -0.54 21.67
CA LYS A 18 -13.79 0.29 22.66
C LYS A 18 -12.30 0.42 22.37
N ALA A 19 -11.66 -0.71 22.13
CA ALA A 19 -10.24 -0.71 21.83
C ALA A 19 -9.98 0.04 20.54
N LYS A 20 -10.86 -0.10 19.57
CA LYS A 20 -10.73 0.56 18.29
C LYS A 20 -10.76 2.08 18.42
N VAL A 21 -11.74 2.61 19.15
CA VAL A 21 -11.87 4.05 19.32
C VAL A 21 -10.62 4.63 19.99
N LYS A 22 -10.16 3.96 21.05
CA LYS A 22 -8.98 4.43 21.75
C LYS A 22 -7.74 4.37 20.87
N SER A 23 -7.59 3.30 20.12
CA SER A 23 -6.40 3.12 19.30
C SER A 23 -6.40 4.01 18.06
N GLU A 24 -7.57 4.40 17.55
CA GLU A 24 -7.64 5.26 16.37
C GLU A 24 -6.93 6.59 16.58
N LEU A 25 -7.00 7.14 17.78
CA LEU A 25 -6.40 8.42 18.05
C LEU A 25 -4.89 8.34 18.20
N SER A 26 -4.41 7.26 18.84
CA SER A 26 -2.99 7.15 19.17
C SER A 26 -2.18 6.34 18.17
N MET A 27 -2.85 5.52 17.35
CA MET A 27 -2.15 4.57 16.47
C MET A 27 -2.42 4.80 15.00
N LYS A 28 -2.99 5.95 14.65
CA LYS A 28 -3.34 6.22 13.27
C LYS A 28 -2.16 6.12 12.32
N GLU A 29 -1.02 6.66 12.73
CA GLU A 29 0.19 6.60 11.91
C GLU A 29 0.74 5.19 11.84
N ASN A 30 0.68 4.46 12.96
CA ASN A 30 1.14 3.08 12.98
C ASN A 30 0.25 2.19 12.11
N ASP A 31 -1.06 2.50 12.07
CA ASP A 31 -1.97 1.75 11.22
C ASP A 31 -1.64 1.95 9.75
N LEU A 32 -1.37 3.17 9.33
CA LEU A 32 -1.00 3.44 7.95
C LEU A 32 0.33 2.80 7.59
N LYS A 33 1.30 2.89 8.48
CA LYS A 33 2.59 2.27 8.29
C LYS A 33 2.41 0.76 8.05
N ASP A 34 1.62 0.12 8.90
CA ASP A 34 1.37 -1.31 8.77
C ASP A 34 0.60 -1.64 7.49
N ARG A 35 -0.40 -0.83 7.13
CA ARG A 35 -1.16 -1.07 5.91
C ARG A 35 -0.28 -0.98 4.67
N LEU A 36 0.63 -0.02 4.64
CA LEU A 36 1.55 0.12 3.52
C LEU A 36 2.51 -1.07 3.45
N PHE A 37 2.97 -1.54 4.61
CA PHE A 37 3.82 -2.71 4.66
C PHE A 37 3.07 -3.96 4.16
N GLN A 38 1.86 -4.18 4.65
CA GLN A 38 1.06 -5.33 4.23
C GLN A 38 0.68 -5.25 2.75
N PHE A 39 0.46 -4.04 2.25
CA PHE A 39 0.19 -3.85 0.83
C PHE A 39 1.39 -4.32 0.00
N ALA A 40 2.60 -3.93 0.38
CA ALA A 40 3.80 -4.34 -0.33
C ALA A 40 3.96 -5.86 -0.30
N ILE A 41 3.74 -6.47 0.86
CA ILE A 41 3.82 -7.93 0.99
C ILE A 41 2.79 -8.60 0.08
N GLY A 42 1.56 -8.09 0.10
CA GLY A 42 0.49 -8.65 -0.74
C GLY A 42 0.81 -8.56 -2.22
N VAL A 43 1.37 -7.43 -2.64
CA VAL A 43 1.79 -7.26 -4.04
C VAL A 43 2.86 -8.27 -4.40
N LEU A 44 3.90 -8.40 -3.57
CA LEU A 44 4.98 -9.31 -3.87
C LEU A 44 4.51 -10.76 -3.93
N LYS A 45 3.62 -11.16 -3.02
CA LYS A 45 3.06 -12.51 -3.05
C LYS A 45 2.23 -12.74 -4.31
N MET A 46 1.41 -11.76 -4.69
CA MET A 46 0.60 -11.86 -5.89
C MET A 46 1.49 -12.00 -7.13
N LEU A 47 2.54 -11.19 -7.21
CA LEU A 47 3.45 -11.24 -8.34
C LEU A 47 4.19 -12.56 -8.44
N GLY A 48 4.48 -13.19 -7.31
CA GLY A 48 5.13 -14.49 -7.29
C GLY A 48 4.32 -15.57 -7.97
N ASN A 49 3.01 -15.39 -8.05
CA ASN A 49 2.11 -16.34 -8.68
C ASN A 49 1.69 -15.94 -10.09
N LEU A 50 2.17 -14.80 -10.57
CA LEU A 50 1.82 -14.33 -11.89
C LEU A 50 2.64 -15.05 -12.95
N LYS A 51 2.00 -15.38 -14.07
CA LYS A 51 2.65 -16.11 -15.14
C LYS A 51 3.90 -15.38 -15.63
N VAL A 52 4.96 -16.14 -15.87
CA VAL A 52 6.24 -15.59 -16.37
C VAL A 52 6.13 -15.36 -17.87
N ALA A 53 6.42 -14.14 -18.31
CA ALA A 53 6.49 -13.75 -19.71
C ALA A 53 7.21 -12.42 -19.77
N LYS A 54 7.69 -12.04 -20.95
CA LYS A 54 8.42 -10.78 -21.08
C LYS A 54 7.61 -9.59 -20.60
N GLU A 55 6.35 -9.52 -21.03
CA GLU A 55 5.51 -8.39 -20.66
C GLU A 55 5.18 -8.37 -19.17
N THR A 56 5.04 -9.55 -18.56
CA THR A 56 4.79 -9.61 -17.11
C THR A 56 6.05 -9.34 -16.31
N ASP A 57 7.22 -9.63 -16.88
CA ASP A 57 8.49 -9.33 -16.18
C ASP A 57 8.66 -7.82 -15.96
N VAL A 58 8.31 -7.03 -16.98
CA VAL A 58 8.37 -5.57 -16.84
C VAL A 58 7.42 -5.10 -15.74
N ILE A 59 6.18 -5.60 -15.76
CA ILE A 59 5.18 -5.23 -14.76
C ILE A 59 5.65 -5.66 -13.37
N LYS A 60 6.16 -6.89 -13.25
CA LYS A 60 6.64 -7.38 -11.95
C LYS A 60 7.72 -6.48 -11.37
N TYR A 61 8.67 -6.09 -12.21
CA TYR A 61 9.76 -5.23 -11.74
C TYR A 61 9.24 -3.87 -11.29
N GLN A 62 8.46 -3.23 -12.14
CA GLN A 62 7.97 -1.88 -11.86
C GLN A 62 7.06 -1.85 -10.65
N LEU A 63 6.15 -2.81 -10.57
CA LEU A 63 5.21 -2.85 -9.44
C LEU A 63 5.91 -3.23 -8.14
N SER A 64 6.83 -4.18 -8.17
CA SER A 64 7.61 -4.52 -6.97
C SER A 64 8.30 -3.28 -6.43
N LYS A 65 8.91 -2.51 -7.34
CA LYS A 65 9.64 -1.32 -6.98
C LYS A 65 8.72 -0.25 -6.40
N SER A 66 7.60 0.04 -7.07
CA SER A 66 6.72 1.12 -6.62
C SER A 66 5.99 0.75 -5.33
N ALA A 67 5.53 -0.49 -5.21
CA ALA A 67 4.79 -0.90 -4.02
C ALA A 67 5.68 -0.89 -2.77
N THR A 68 6.92 -1.34 -2.89
CA THR A 68 7.84 -1.34 -1.75
C THR A 68 8.34 0.06 -1.45
N SER A 69 8.56 0.87 -2.49
CA SER A 69 9.07 2.23 -2.31
C SER A 69 8.06 3.13 -1.61
N SER A 70 6.77 2.93 -1.90
CA SER A 70 5.74 3.74 -1.26
C SER A 70 5.79 3.61 0.27
N GLY A 71 5.79 2.38 0.77
CA GLY A 71 5.86 2.15 2.22
C GLY A 71 7.18 2.60 2.81
N ALA A 72 8.29 2.34 2.12
CA ALA A 72 9.62 2.71 2.62
C ALA A 72 9.72 4.23 2.79
N ASN A 73 9.23 5.00 1.82
CA ASN A 73 9.30 6.46 1.91
C ASN A 73 8.38 6.99 3.01
N TYR A 74 7.22 6.35 3.20
CA TYR A 74 6.37 6.77 4.30
C TYR A 74 7.06 6.52 5.64
N GLU A 75 7.70 5.36 5.81
CA GLU A 75 8.42 5.08 7.07
C GLU A 75 9.55 6.10 7.28
N GLU A 76 10.25 6.47 6.22
CA GLU A 76 11.29 7.49 6.32
C GLU A 76 10.70 8.86 6.71
N SER A 77 9.49 9.16 6.24
CA SER A 77 8.85 10.43 6.60
C SER A 77 8.60 10.54 8.10
N GLN A 78 8.40 9.42 8.77
CA GLN A 78 8.16 9.42 10.21
C GLN A 78 9.40 9.77 11.01
N ALA A 79 10.58 9.66 10.40
CA ALA A 79 11.84 10.06 11.00
C ALA A 79 12.41 11.32 10.35
N ALA A 80 11.56 12.10 9.70
CA ALA A 80 11.98 13.29 8.97
C ALA A 80 12.64 14.32 9.90
N VAL A 81 13.68 14.97 9.39
CA VAL A 81 14.43 15.95 10.17
C VAL A 81 13.86 17.36 10.04
N SER A 82 12.87 17.55 9.18
CA SER A 82 12.23 18.85 8.99
C SER A 82 10.86 18.65 8.38
N LYS A 83 10.02 19.70 8.41
CA LYS A 83 8.72 19.67 7.76
C LYS A 83 8.88 19.47 6.24
N ALA A 84 9.86 20.14 5.66
CA ALA A 84 10.12 20.00 4.22
C ALA A 84 10.50 18.56 3.86
N ASP A 85 11.32 17.93 4.69
CA ASP A 85 11.70 16.54 4.47
C ASP A 85 10.50 15.61 4.60
N PHE A 86 9.65 15.85 5.59
CA PHE A 86 8.42 15.08 5.77
C PHE A 86 7.53 15.17 4.54
N ILE A 87 7.28 16.40 4.07
CA ILE A 87 6.42 16.63 2.89
C ILE A 87 7.01 15.95 1.66
N ASN A 88 8.33 16.05 1.50
CA ASN A 88 9.00 15.41 0.38
C ASN A 88 8.82 13.89 0.41
N LYS A 89 9.04 13.27 1.56
CA LYS A 89 8.94 11.82 1.68
C LYS A 89 7.52 11.33 1.48
N VAL A 90 6.54 12.01 2.06
CA VAL A 90 5.13 11.64 1.86
C VAL A 90 4.74 11.83 0.40
N GLY A 91 5.24 12.89 -0.24
CA GLY A 91 4.99 13.13 -1.65
C GLY A 91 5.50 11.99 -2.53
N ILE A 92 6.71 11.49 -2.24
CA ILE A 92 7.26 10.36 -2.99
C ILE A 92 6.41 9.11 -2.73
N SER A 93 6.03 8.87 -1.48
CA SER A 93 5.19 7.74 -1.14
C SER A 93 3.89 7.75 -1.94
N LEU A 94 3.25 8.91 -2.03
CA LEU A 94 2.02 9.07 -2.81
C LEU A 94 2.25 8.79 -4.29
N LYS A 95 3.30 9.35 -4.84
CA LYS A 95 3.64 9.14 -6.25
C LYS A 95 3.82 7.65 -6.55
N GLU A 96 4.55 6.95 -5.68
CA GLU A 96 4.80 5.53 -5.87
C GLU A 96 3.52 4.70 -5.70
N MET A 97 2.61 5.13 -4.80
CA MET A 97 1.33 4.43 -4.65
C MET A 97 0.47 4.60 -5.89
N ARG A 98 0.48 5.78 -6.49
CA ARG A 98 -0.26 6.00 -7.74
C ARG A 98 0.30 5.17 -8.87
N GLU A 99 1.61 5.02 -8.93
CA GLU A 99 2.23 4.16 -9.92
C GLU A 99 1.84 2.69 -9.69
N SER A 100 1.83 2.27 -8.42
CA SER A 100 1.39 0.90 -8.09
C SER A 100 -0.03 0.64 -8.54
N ASN A 101 -0.92 1.61 -8.32
CA ASN A 101 -2.30 1.47 -8.76
C ASN A 101 -2.38 1.30 -10.29
N TYR A 102 -1.56 2.03 -11.02
CA TYR A 102 -1.51 1.92 -12.47
C TYR A 102 -1.15 0.50 -12.91
N TRP A 103 -0.08 -0.06 -12.35
CA TRP A 103 0.35 -1.41 -12.72
C TRP A 103 -0.67 -2.46 -12.29
N LEU A 104 -1.28 -2.28 -11.13
CA LEU A 104 -2.30 -3.21 -10.65
C LEU A 104 -3.52 -3.22 -11.56
N ARG A 105 -3.92 -2.05 -12.06
CA ARG A 105 -5.05 -2.00 -12.99
C ARG A 105 -4.74 -2.71 -14.30
N ILE A 106 -3.49 -2.62 -14.76
CA ILE A 106 -3.09 -3.36 -15.96
C ILE A 106 -3.18 -4.86 -15.70
N ILE A 107 -2.69 -5.33 -14.56
CA ILE A 107 -2.77 -6.75 -14.24
C ILE A 107 -4.23 -7.20 -14.17
N LYS A 108 -5.07 -6.41 -13.57
CA LYS A 108 -6.49 -6.73 -13.46
C LYS A 108 -7.14 -6.89 -14.83
N GLU A 109 -6.76 -6.02 -15.75
CA GLU A 109 -7.31 -6.06 -17.11
C GLU A 109 -6.81 -7.27 -17.89
N LEU A 110 -5.52 -7.58 -17.78
CA LEU A 110 -4.92 -8.69 -18.54
C LEU A 110 -5.16 -10.04 -17.89
N PHE A 111 -5.19 -10.09 -16.56
CA PHE A 111 -5.29 -11.34 -15.81
C PHE A 111 -6.32 -11.19 -14.70
N PRO A 112 -7.61 -11.04 -15.07
CA PRO A 112 -8.65 -10.70 -14.06
C PRO A 112 -8.87 -11.77 -13.00
N LYS A 113 -8.40 -12.99 -13.23
CA LYS A 113 -8.55 -14.06 -12.25
C LYS A 113 -7.40 -14.15 -11.26
N THR A 114 -6.47 -13.20 -11.34
CA THR A 114 -5.36 -13.17 -10.40
C THR A 114 -5.89 -13.00 -8.98
N GLU A 115 -5.42 -13.86 -8.08
CA GLU A 115 -5.86 -13.81 -6.70
C GLU A 115 -5.52 -12.49 -6.05
N ASN A 116 -6.48 -11.91 -5.33
CA ASN A 116 -6.34 -10.64 -4.60
C ASN A 116 -6.18 -9.40 -5.47
N ILE A 117 -6.31 -9.53 -6.81
CA ILE A 117 -6.08 -8.35 -7.66
C ILE A 117 -7.11 -7.26 -7.41
N VAL A 118 -8.38 -7.62 -7.23
CA VAL A 118 -9.43 -6.64 -6.97
C VAL A 118 -9.18 -5.93 -5.64
N TYR A 119 -8.81 -6.70 -4.62
CA TYR A 119 -8.49 -6.13 -3.32
C TYR A 119 -7.31 -5.16 -3.42
N LEU A 120 -6.24 -5.57 -4.10
CA LEU A 120 -5.04 -4.73 -4.19
C LEU A 120 -5.28 -3.44 -4.96
N VAL A 121 -6.09 -3.50 -6.02
CA VAL A 121 -6.47 -2.28 -6.74
C VAL A 121 -7.20 -1.33 -5.80
N GLY A 122 -8.19 -1.83 -5.08
CA GLY A 122 -8.95 -1.02 -4.13
C GLY A 122 -8.09 -0.47 -3.01
N GLU A 123 -7.20 -1.29 -2.49
CA GLU A 123 -6.31 -0.85 -1.41
C GLU A 123 -5.36 0.25 -1.87
N SER A 124 -4.83 0.13 -3.09
CA SER A 124 -3.95 1.16 -3.62
C SER A 124 -4.68 2.50 -3.78
N GLU A 125 -5.95 2.46 -4.16
CA GLU A 125 -6.76 3.67 -4.27
C GLU A 125 -6.98 4.30 -2.90
N GLU A 126 -7.32 3.49 -1.92
CA GLU A 126 -7.55 3.96 -0.57
C GLU A 126 -6.28 4.54 0.04
N LEU A 127 -5.17 3.83 -0.07
CA LEU A 127 -3.89 4.29 0.47
C LEU A 127 -3.45 5.59 -0.22
N GLY A 128 -3.69 5.69 -1.52
CA GLY A 128 -3.39 6.92 -2.24
C GLY A 128 -4.17 8.11 -1.70
N LYS A 129 -5.45 7.91 -1.41
CA LYS A 129 -6.29 8.98 -0.85
C LYS A 129 -5.80 9.40 0.53
N ILE A 130 -5.42 8.44 1.35
CA ILE A 130 -4.92 8.74 2.70
C ILE A 130 -3.63 9.55 2.61
N LEU A 131 -2.69 9.12 1.76
CA LEU A 131 -1.42 9.83 1.60
C LEU A 131 -1.64 11.24 1.06
N ALA A 132 -2.56 11.39 0.09
CA ALA A 132 -2.89 12.71 -0.44
C ALA A 132 -3.45 13.62 0.65
N SER A 133 -4.30 13.07 1.52
CA SER A 133 -4.89 13.84 2.61
C SER A 133 -3.82 14.33 3.59
N ILE A 134 -2.87 13.46 3.92
CA ILE A 134 -1.77 13.83 4.81
C ILE A 134 -0.97 14.97 4.19
N LEU A 135 -0.68 14.86 2.89
CA LEU A 135 0.11 15.85 2.18
C LEU A 135 -0.57 17.21 2.17
N ILE A 136 -1.87 17.23 1.89
CA ILE A 136 -2.64 18.47 1.87
C ILE A 136 -2.62 19.13 3.24
N LYS A 137 -2.86 18.36 4.29
CA LYS A 137 -2.86 18.90 5.66
C LYS A 137 -1.49 19.43 6.05
N SER A 138 -0.44 18.77 5.61
CA SER A 138 0.92 19.15 5.98
C SER A 138 1.38 20.45 5.31
N ARG A 139 0.81 20.77 4.15
CA ARG A 139 1.16 21.99 3.44
C ARG A 139 0.44 23.23 3.94
N ASN A 140 -0.61 23.06 4.72
CA ASN A 140 -1.40 24.18 5.27
C ASN A 140 -0.82 24.71 6.62
#